data_fb31f548bc1d75999b6b93abd17e8bf6
#
_entry.id   fb31f548bc1d75999b6b93abd17e8bf6
#
_cell.length_a   1.000
_cell.length_b   1.000
_cell.length_c   1.000
_cell.angle_alpha   90.00
_cell.angle_beta   90.00
_cell.angle_gamma   90.00
#
_symmetry.space_group_name_H-M   'P 1'
#
loop_
_entity.id
_entity.type
_entity.pdbx_description
1 polymer ?
#
loop_
_entity_poly.entity_id
_entity_poly.type
_entity_poly.pdbx_seq_one_letter_code
_entity_poly.pdbx_strand_id
1 'polypeptide(L)'
;MLEATSLQQRRPRISVPVDDPDDSDYIVPADQWTGVVGLGTQGEISCTGTLYLTGRHVITAAHCFNISENVANLNPDPEDYRVFFDLPTGRVSVGVENIFVHPQWTADRSSNNDIAIVELAETAPDAASRYDVYTGTDEVGQVVQRVGYGVKATGSKGEFEDTSNGVKRTGQNRYDALGEIFNSPDAIALPGTQLAYDFDNGNPENDAFGVEFDRPDLGLGLQEVGTSPGDSGGPSFIGNKIAGIASYGLSPTTPGVDVTEKNDTSFGEFFGDTRVSAYLGWIGTTIAASNAGDDLMTGTDNNDTLASNGGDDTLEGRGGDDLLLGGQGNDVLTGEAGNDAMAGNLGQDGLEGGEGDDTLLGGQDDDTLVGGLGNDVLIGDFGQDVLKGGEGADIFTFRKATAVEDPTLVDIVTDFQVGLDRIALTQGLTEGNLSLEPFNLNGGGVMVRVAGAVEFLGFVRNVTVEELQGSFVADPFGFS
;
A
#
# COMPACT_ATOMS: atom_id res chain seq x y z
N MET A 1 1.72 -37.00 -16.48
CA MET A 1 0.31 -36.73 -16.82
C MET A 1 -0.46 -36.76 -15.50
N LEU A 2 -0.72 -35.60 -14.95
CA LEU A 2 -1.54 -35.48 -13.74
C LEU A 2 -2.97 -35.85 -14.10
N GLU A 3 -3.48 -36.97 -13.58
CA GLU A 3 -4.91 -37.27 -13.68
C GLU A 3 -5.66 -36.36 -12.76
N ALA A 4 -6.55 -35.52 -13.31
CA ALA A 4 -7.49 -34.71 -12.55
C ALA A 4 -8.54 -35.61 -11.88
N THR A 5 -8.15 -36.31 -10.81
CA THR A 5 -9.12 -36.83 -9.85
C THR A 5 -9.54 -35.67 -8.96
N SER A 6 -10.81 -35.28 -9.08
CA SER A 6 -11.51 -34.26 -8.28
C SER A 6 -10.68 -33.65 -7.16
N LEU A 7 -9.98 -32.56 -7.46
CA LEU A 7 -9.27 -31.74 -6.48
C LEU A 7 -10.28 -31.31 -5.41
N GLN A 8 -10.33 -31.98 -4.29
CA GLN A 8 -10.98 -31.42 -3.11
C GLN A 8 -10.13 -30.24 -2.65
N GLN A 9 -10.51 -29.07 -3.13
CA GLN A 9 -9.86 -27.83 -2.81
C GLN A 9 -10.03 -27.56 -1.31
N ARG A 10 -8.97 -27.75 -0.55
CA ARG A 10 -8.92 -27.43 0.88
C ARG A 10 -8.28 -26.04 1.07
N ARG A 11 -8.60 -25.39 2.18
CA ARG A 11 -8.18 -24.01 2.49
C ARG A 11 -6.78 -24.01 3.12
N PRO A 12 -5.76 -23.23 2.64
CA PRO A 12 -4.34 -23.31 3.08
C PRO A 12 -4.05 -22.73 4.49
N ARG A 13 -2.97 -23.20 5.17
CA ARG A 13 -2.49 -22.82 6.53
C ARG A 13 -0.99 -23.06 6.70
N ILE A 14 -0.32 -22.46 7.73
CA ILE A 14 1.09 -22.75 7.99
C ILE A 14 1.25 -24.11 8.70
N SER A 15 1.90 -25.05 8.01
CA SER A 15 2.39 -26.31 8.55
C SER A 15 3.84 -26.17 9.00
N VAL A 16 4.15 -26.61 10.23
CA VAL A 16 5.49 -26.49 10.79
C VAL A 16 6.31 -27.79 10.63
N PRO A 17 7.64 -27.72 10.48
CA PRO A 17 8.48 -28.90 10.21
C PRO A 17 8.72 -29.79 11.45
N VAL A 18 8.28 -29.38 12.62
CA VAL A 18 8.42 -30.10 13.89
C VAL A 18 7.14 -30.83 14.26
N ASP A 19 7.23 -31.84 15.15
CA ASP A 19 6.08 -32.66 15.56
C ASP A 19 5.12 -31.97 16.54
N ASP A 20 5.49 -30.80 17.09
CA ASP A 20 4.67 -29.97 17.95
C ASP A 20 4.17 -28.73 17.18
N PRO A 21 2.88 -28.67 16.82
CA PRO A 21 2.33 -27.53 16.07
C PRO A 21 2.23 -26.24 16.91
N ASP A 22 2.43 -26.33 18.22
CA ASP A 22 2.43 -25.20 19.15
C ASP A 22 3.85 -24.80 19.59
N ASP A 23 4.89 -25.26 18.87
CA ASP A 23 6.27 -24.86 19.13
C ASP A 23 6.41 -23.34 19.01
N SER A 24 6.99 -22.75 20.06
CA SER A 24 7.12 -21.29 20.20
C SER A 24 7.94 -20.61 19.10
N ASP A 25 8.80 -21.37 18.43
CA ASP A 25 9.65 -20.83 17.35
C ASP A 25 8.84 -20.42 16.11
N TYR A 26 7.61 -20.95 15.97
CA TYR A 26 6.69 -20.65 14.86
C TYR A 26 5.49 -19.79 15.26
N ILE A 27 5.30 -19.51 16.54
CA ILE A 27 4.22 -18.62 17.01
C ILE A 27 4.68 -17.17 16.93
N VAL A 28 3.89 -16.32 16.27
CA VAL A 28 4.17 -14.89 16.14
C VAL A 28 3.88 -14.17 17.47
N PRO A 29 4.86 -13.45 18.06
CA PRO A 29 4.62 -12.53 19.16
C PRO A 29 3.59 -11.44 18.79
N ALA A 30 2.83 -10.95 19.75
CA ALA A 30 1.73 -10.02 19.53
C ALA A 30 2.17 -8.63 19.00
N ASP A 31 3.45 -8.30 19.12
CA ASP A 31 4.07 -7.06 18.62
C ASP A 31 4.73 -7.20 17.24
N GLN A 32 4.62 -8.38 16.63
CA GLN A 32 5.17 -8.64 15.29
C GLN A 32 4.07 -8.94 14.29
N TRP A 33 4.31 -8.56 13.04
CA TRP A 33 3.39 -8.77 11.92
C TRP A 33 1.96 -8.32 12.22
N THR A 34 1.81 -7.19 12.93
CA THR A 34 0.53 -6.69 13.42
C THR A 34 -0.46 -6.34 12.30
N GLY A 35 0.03 -6.04 11.10
CA GLY A 35 -0.78 -5.82 9.91
C GLY A 35 -1.07 -7.08 9.09
N VAL A 36 -0.58 -8.26 9.50
CA VAL A 36 -1.12 -9.54 9.00
C VAL A 36 -2.33 -9.88 9.84
N VAL A 37 -3.50 -9.93 9.21
CA VAL A 37 -4.81 -9.91 9.85
C VAL A 37 -5.59 -11.20 9.59
N GLY A 38 -6.47 -11.54 10.51
CA GLY A 38 -7.48 -12.58 10.29
C GLY A 38 -8.68 -12.00 9.53
N LEU A 39 -9.23 -12.76 8.59
CA LEU A 39 -10.46 -12.44 7.89
C LEU A 39 -11.51 -13.51 8.17
N GLY A 40 -12.75 -13.13 8.48
CA GLY A 40 -13.78 -14.11 8.78
C GLY A 40 -15.13 -13.52 9.10
N THR A 41 -16.04 -14.38 9.57
CA THR A 41 -17.43 -14.03 9.87
C THR A 41 -17.74 -14.32 11.34
N GLN A 42 -18.61 -13.52 11.97
CA GLN A 42 -19.17 -13.79 13.33
C GLN A 42 -18.14 -14.12 14.42
N GLY A 43 -16.89 -13.62 14.30
CA GLY A 43 -15.84 -13.84 15.29
C GLY A 43 -14.93 -15.05 15.02
N GLU A 44 -15.18 -15.81 13.96
CA GLU A 44 -14.32 -16.91 13.52
C GLU A 44 -13.43 -16.47 12.35
N ILE A 45 -12.11 -16.67 12.49
CA ILE A 45 -11.16 -16.42 11.40
C ILE A 45 -11.18 -17.63 10.45
N SER A 46 -11.41 -17.38 9.17
CA SER A 46 -11.42 -18.41 8.12
C SER A 46 -10.33 -18.24 7.08
N CYS A 47 -9.78 -17.04 6.99
CA CYS A 47 -8.73 -16.63 6.04
C CYS A 47 -7.74 -15.67 6.70
N THR A 48 -6.67 -15.40 6.00
CA THR A 48 -5.65 -14.40 6.34
C THR A 48 -5.65 -13.28 5.30
N GLY A 49 -5.24 -12.08 5.69
CA GLY A 49 -5.02 -10.96 4.79
C GLY A 49 -3.86 -10.10 5.27
N THR A 50 -3.51 -9.11 4.49
CA THR A 50 -2.39 -8.20 4.78
C THR A 50 -2.81 -6.76 4.57
N LEU A 51 -2.65 -5.94 5.61
CA LEU A 51 -2.94 -4.51 5.57
C LEU A 51 -1.97 -3.81 4.63
N TYR A 52 -2.52 -3.10 3.65
CA TYR A 52 -1.76 -2.32 2.67
C TYR A 52 -1.40 -0.94 3.22
N LEU A 53 -0.51 -0.22 2.54
CA LEU A 53 0.02 1.10 2.92
C LEU A 53 -1.05 2.14 3.28
N THR A 54 -2.19 2.14 2.60
CA THR A 54 -3.29 3.08 2.85
C THR A 54 -3.88 3.00 4.25
N GLY A 55 -3.64 1.90 4.98
CA GLY A 55 -4.27 1.65 6.28
C GLY A 55 -5.76 1.35 6.23
N ARG A 56 -6.40 1.41 5.04
CA ARG A 56 -7.82 1.07 4.80
C ARG A 56 -8.03 -0.18 3.96
N HIS A 57 -7.00 -0.69 3.30
CA HIS A 57 -7.13 -1.82 2.39
C HIS A 57 -6.37 -3.05 2.87
N VAL A 58 -7.00 -4.21 2.79
CA VAL A 58 -6.40 -5.52 3.08
C VAL A 58 -6.36 -6.34 1.81
N ILE A 59 -5.17 -6.78 1.41
CA ILE A 59 -4.98 -7.69 0.28
C ILE A 59 -5.13 -9.12 0.76
N THR A 60 -5.92 -9.94 0.06
CA THR A 60 -6.22 -11.33 0.39
C THR A 60 -6.56 -12.14 -0.85
N ALA A 61 -6.96 -13.41 -0.71
CA ALA A 61 -7.37 -14.28 -1.81
C ALA A 61 -8.88 -14.17 -2.11
N ALA A 62 -9.26 -14.24 -3.38
CA ALA A 62 -10.65 -14.18 -3.84
C ALA A 62 -11.49 -15.37 -3.32
N HIS A 63 -10.89 -16.55 -3.22
CA HIS A 63 -11.60 -17.74 -2.74
C HIS A 63 -12.06 -17.64 -1.28
N CYS A 64 -11.54 -16.70 -0.50
CA CYS A 64 -12.00 -16.41 0.86
C CYS A 64 -13.47 -15.98 0.91
N PHE A 65 -14.01 -15.49 -0.20
CA PHE A 65 -15.39 -14.99 -0.37
C PHE A 65 -16.30 -15.91 -1.18
N ASN A 66 -15.83 -17.09 -1.57
CA ASN A 66 -16.66 -18.01 -2.35
C ASN A 66 -17.91 -18.45 -1.57
N ILE A 67 -19.04 -18.56 -2.25
CA ILE A 67 -20.30 -19.08 -1.71
C ILE A 67 -20.17 -20.60 -1.46
N SER A 68 -19.40 -21.29 -2.31
CA SER A 68 -19.02 -22.69 -2.17
C SER A 68 -17.71 -22.94 -2.90
N GLU A 69 -17.09 -24.12 -2.70
CA GLU A 69 -15.78 -24.44 -3.24
C GLU A 69 -15.63 -24.25 -4.76
N ASN A 70 -16.73 -24.31 -5.51
CA ASN A 70 -16.72 -24.24 -6.98
C ASN A 70 -17.57 -23.09 -7.54
N VAL A 71 -17.95 -22.12 -6.71
CA VAL A 71 -18.78 -20.99 -7.14
C VAL A 71 -18.12 -19.69 -6.72
N ALA A 72 -17.59 -18.96 -7.71
CA ALA A 72 -17.05 -17.63 -7.48
C ALA A 72 -18.15 -16.68 -6.99
N ASN A 73 -17.87 -15.95 -5.91
CA ASN A 73 -18.69 -14.83 -5.48
C ASN A 73 -17.95 -13.55 -5.83
N LEU A 74 -18.40 -12.85 -6.88
CA LEU A 74 -17.79 -11.60 -7.34
C LEU A 74 -18.34 -10.37 -6.60
N ASN A 75 -19.43 -10.54 -5.83
CA ASN A 75 -20.07 -9.46 -5.06
C ASN A 75 -20.44 -10.00 -3.66
N PRO A 76 -19.47 -10.31 -2.80
CA PRO A 76 -19.75 -10.72 -1.42
C PRO A 76 -20.35 -9.55 -0.64
N ASP A 77 -21.27 -9.86 0.30
CA ASP A 77 -21.86 -8.84 1.18
C ASP A 77 -20.83 -8.45 2.25
N PRO A 78 -20.36 -7.18 2.30
CA PRO A 78 -19.36 -6.75 3.27
C PRO A 78 -19.82 -6.91 4.73
N GLU A 79 -21.12 -6.77 5.02
CA GLU A 79 -21.67 -6.85 6.39
C GLU A 79 -21.44 -8.23 7.03
N ASP A 80 -21.27 -9.28 6.21
CA ASP A 80 -20.98 -10.64 6.68
C ASP A 80 -19.57 -10.81 7.23
N TYR A 81 -18.64 -9.89 6.94
CA TYR A 81 -17.21 -10.05 7.19
C TYR A 81 -16.66 -9.08 8.23
N ARG A 82 -15.57 -9.51 8.87
CA ARG A 82 -14.77 -8.72 9.81
C ARG A 82 -13.28 -8.97 9.57
N VAL A 83 -12.47 -7.93 9.80
CA VAL A 83 -11.02 -8.02 9.82
C VAL A 83 -10.54 -7.95 11.27
N PHE A 84 -9.70 -8.90 11.67
CA PHE A 84 -9.21 -9.08 13.04
C PHE A 84 -7.73 -8.76 13.11
N PHE A 85 -7.38 -7.79 13.95
CA PHE A 85 -6.01 -7.38 14.24
C PHE A 85 -5.59 -7.94 15.60
N ASP A 86 -4.47 -8.70 15.63
CA ASP A 86 -3.81 -9.10 16.88
C ASP A 86 -2.74 -8.08 17.21
N LEU A 87 -3.00 -7.25 18.21
CA LEU A 87 -2.15 -6.16 18.67
C LEU A 87 -1.60 -6.46 20.08
N PRO A 88 -0.53 -5.76 20.54
CA PRO A 88 -0.02 -5.91 21.92
C PRO A 88 -1.07 -5.65 23.01
N THR A 89 -2.07 -4.83 22.68
CA THR A 89 -3.19 -4.50 23.59
C THR A 89 -4.32 -5.52 23.56
N GLY A 90 -4.26 -6.52 22.69
CA GLY A 90 -5.28 -7.54 22.48
C GLY A 90 -5.87 -7.51 21.08
N ARG A 91 -6.77 -8.46 20.79
CA ARG A 91 -7.44 -8.55 19.49
C ARG A 91 -8.54 -7.48 19.37
N VAL A 92 -8.52 -6.74 18.26
CA VAL A 92 -9.59 -5.83 17.85
C VAL A 92 -10.15 -6.25 16.49
N SER A 93 -11.38 -5.84 16.15
CA SER A 93 -11.96 -6.12 14.84
C SER A 93 -12.52 -4.86 14.22
N VAL A 94 -12.29 -4.70 12.93
CA VAL A 94 -12.79 -3.61 12.09
C VAL A 94 -13.84 -4.16 11.14
N GLY A 95 -14.88 -3.36 10.84
CA GLY A 95 -15.89 -3.67 9.84
C GLY A 95 -15.30 -3.64 8.42
N VAL A 96 -16.06 -4.17 7.48
CA VAL A 96 -15.73 -4.12 6.05
C VAL A 96 -16.71 -3.18 5.37
N GLU A 97 -16.22 -2.24 4.58
CA GLU A 97 -17.01 -1.31 3.78
C GLU A 97 -17.27 -1.88 2.38
N ASN A 98 -16.22 -2.37 1.72
CA ASN A 98 -16.31 -2.96 0.40
C ASN A 98 -15.41 -4.19 0.26
N ILE A 99 -15.76 -5.07 -0.69
CA ILE A 99 -14.91 -6.21 -1.07
C ILE A 99 -14.83 -6.24 -2.59
N PHE A 100 -13.61 -6.08 -3.10
CA PHE A 100 -13.30 -6.10 -4.53
C PHE A 100 -12.65 -7.44 -4.87
N VAL A 101 -13.43 -8.33 -5.47
CA VAL A 101 -12.92 -9.61 -6.00
C VAL A 101 -12.46 -9.37 -7.44
N HIS A 102 -11.31 -9.94 -7.83
CA HIS A 102 -10.81 -9.78 -9.20
C HIS A 102 -11.86 -10.26 -10.22
N PRO A 103 -12.26 -9.43 -11.21
CA PRO A 103 -13.44 -9.67 -12.06
C PRO A 103 -13.33 -10.93 -12.94
N GLN A 104 -12.11 -11.45 -13.15
CA GLN A 104 -11.87 -12.69 -13.89
C GLN A 104 -11.69 -13.91 -12.99
N TRP A 105 -11.98 -13.81 -11.69
CA TRP A 105 -11.97 -14.95 -10.79
C TRP A 105 -13.07 -15.95 -11.14
N THR A 106 -12.72 -17.23 -11.20
CA THR A 106 -13.64 -18.30 -11.66
C THR A 106 -13.92 -19.38 -10.63
N ALA A 107 -13.44 -19.23 -9.40
CA ALA A 107 -13.37 -20.22 -8.33
C ALA A 107 -12.37 -21.37 -8.56
N ASP A 108 -11.60 -21.33 -9.62
CA ASP A 108 -10.50 -22.26 -9.84
C ASP A 108 -9.16 -21.65 -9.42
N ARG A 109 -8.69 -22.04 -8.24
CA ARG A 109 -7.46 -21.52 -7.62
C ARG A 109 -6.21 -21.86 -8.43
N SER A 110 -6.20 -22.99 -9.12
CA SER A 110 -5.06 -23.45 -9.94
C SER A 110 -4.93 -22.68 -11.24
N SER A 111 -5.98 -21.98 -11.69
CA SER A 111 -5.94 -21.22 -12.94
C SER A 111 -5.34 -19.84 -12.78
N ASN A 112 -5.86 -18.97 -11.92
CA ASN A 112 -5.35 -17.62 -11.61
C ASN A 112 -6.42 -16.68 -11.07
N ASN A 113 -6.04 -15.38 -10.90
CA ASN A 113 -6.94 -14.29 -10.44
C ASN A 113 -7.52 -14.52 -9.03
N ASP A 114 -6.88 -15.39 -8.23
CA ASP A 114 -7.27 -15.62 -6.85
C ASP A 114 -6.73 -14.49 -5.95
N ILE A 115 -7.27 -13.30 -6.15
CA ILE A 115 -6.91 -12.09 -5.42
C ILE A 115 -8.15 -11.23 -5.17
N ALA A 116 -8.23 -10.65 -3.98
CA ALA A 116 -9.26 -9.70 -3.59
C ALA A 116 -8.66 -8.59 -2.72
N ILE A 117 -9.32 -7.44 -2.71
CA ILE A 117 -9.04 -6.31 -1.82
C ILE A 117 -10.27 -6.09 -0.95
N VAL A 118 -10.05 -5.99 0.35
CA VAL A 118 -11.07 -5.64 1.34
C VAL A 118 -10.82 -4.20 1.77
N GLU A 119 -11.79 -3.35 1.62
CA GLU A 119 -11.79 -2.00 2.17
C GLU A 119 -12.42 -2.02 3.56
N LEU A 120 -11.72 -1.43 4.52
CA LEU A 120 -12.17 -1.31 5.90
C LEU A 120 -13.18 -0.17 6.04
N ALA A 121 -14.20 -0.35 6.89
CA ALA A 121 -15.19 0.69 7.21
C ALA A 121 -14.58 1.89 7.97
N GLU A 122 -13.42 1.71 8.56
CA GLU A 122 -12.64 2.74 9.26
C GLU A 122 -11.15 2.42 9.13
N THR A 123 -10.28 3.40 9.32
CA THR A 123 -8.82 3.20 9.27
C THR A 123 -8.39 2.13 10.27
N ALA A 124 -7.44 1.29 9.87
CA ALA A 124 -6.87 0.27 10.73
C ALA A 124 -6.22 0.91 11.97
N PRO A 125 -6.17 0.17 13.11
CA PRO A 125 -5.51 0.68 14.32
C PRO A 125 -4.06 1.12 14.06
N ASP A 126 -3.62 2.21 14.67
CA ASP A 126 -2.27 2.79 14.51
C ASP A 126 -1.14 1.80 14.80
N ALA A 127 -1.35 0.87 15.75
CA ALA A 127 -0.39 -0.18 16.07
C ALA A 127 -0.30 -1.30 15.02
N ALA A 128 -1.12 -1.27 13.97
CA ALA A 128 -1.08 -2.23 12.87
C ALA A 128 -0.05 -1.80 11.81
N SER A 129 0.96 -2.62 11.58
CA SER A 129 1.96 -2.41 10.54
C SER A 129 1.32 -2.40 9.15
N ARG A 130 1.77 -1.53 8.29
CA ARG A 130 1.32 -1.41 6.90
C ARG A 130 2.40 -1.95 5.97
N TYR A 131 2.01 -2.63 4.90
CA TYR A 131 2.95 -3.30 4.00
C TYR A 131 2.71 -2.86 2.56
N ASP A 132 3.81 -2.63 1.86
CA ASP A 132 3.82 -2.37 0.42
C ASP A 132 3.83 -3.68 -0.38
N VAL A 133 3.55 -3.61 -1.68
CA VAL A 133 3.64 -4.75 -2.59
C VAL A 133 5.05 -4.87 -3.20
N TYR A 134 5.47 -6.12 -3.46
CA TYR A 134 6.70 -6.37 -4.19
C TYR A 134 6.48 -6.13 -5.68
N THR A 135 7.33 -5.30 -6.28
CA THR A 135 7.21 -4.88 -7.68
C THR A 135 8.23 -5.55 -8.60
N GLY A 136 9.16 -6.33 -8.05
CA GLY A 136 10.12 -7.10 -8.83
C GLY A 136 9.48 -8.27 -9.56
N THR A 137 10.23 -8.88 -10.48
CA THR A 137 9.81 -10.07 -11.24
C THR A 137 10.81 -11.24 -11.08
N ASP A 138 11.62 -11.18 -10.04
CA ASP A 138 12.71 -12.09 -9.71
C ASP A 138 12.44 -12.92 -8.44
N GLU A 139 11.17 -13.23 -8.17
CA GLU A 139 10.73 -13.93 -6.96
C GLU A 139 11.23 -15.37 -6.90
N VAL A 140 11.35 -16.06 -8.06
CA VAL A 140 11.82 -17.46 -8.14
C VAL A 140 13.26 -17.57 -7.64
N GLY A 141 13.49 -18.48 -6.72
CA GLY A 141 14.77 -18.68 -6.01
C GLY A 141 14.92 -17.83 -4.75
N GLN A 142 14.01 -16.89 -4.51
CA GLN A 142 14.02 -16.04 -3.30
C GLN A 142 13.41 -16.78 -2.11
N VAL A 143 14.01 -16.57 -0.93
CA VAL A 143 13.44 -17.00 0.35
C VAL A 143 12.40 -15.98 0.78
N VAL A 144 11.22 -16.48 1.13
CA VAL A 144 10.08 -15.68 1.57
C VAL A 144 9.74 -15.95 3.03
N GLN A 145 9.27 -14.92 3.72
CA GLN A 145 8.70 -15.05 5.06
C GLN A 145 7.18 -15.21 4.93
N ARG A 146 6.66 -16.30 5.45
CA ARG A 146 5.23 -16.60 5.45
C ARG A 146 4.61 -16.30 6.82
N VAL A 147 3.40 -15.75 6.83
CA VAL A 147 2.67 -15.43 8.07
C VAL A 147 1.19 -15.71 7.85
N GLY A 148 0.54 -16.41 8.81
CA GLY A 148 -0.88 -16.71 8.66
C GLY A 148 -1.57 -17.18 9.94
N TYR A 149 -2.90 -17.35 9.86
CA TYR A 149 -3.79 -17.76 10.96
C TYR A 149 -4.31 -19.19 10.81
N GLY A 150 -3.55 -20.04 10.15
CA GLY A 150 -3.94 -21.41 9.87
C GLY A 150 -4.23 -22.29 11.10
N VAL A 151 -4.93 -23.44 10.90
CA VAL A 151 -5.02 -24.47 11.95
C VAL A 151 -3.66 -25.14 12.13
N LYS A 152 -3.58 -25.92 13.19
CA LYS A 152 -2.41 -26.71 13.54
C LYS A 152 -2.16 -27.78 12.48
N ALA A 153 -0.95 -27.79 11.93
CA ALA A 153 -0.46 -28.84 11.05
C ALA A 153 1.05 -29.04 11.26
N THR A 154 1.54 -30.23 10.98
CA THR A 154 2.97 -30.55 11.00
C THR A 154 3.36 -31.34 9.76
N GLY A 155 4.59 -31.17 9.29
CA GLY A 155 5.08 -31.83 8.08
C GLY A 155 5.03 -33.36 8.17
N SER A 156 5.18 -33.94 9.37
CA SER A 156 5.18 -35.42 9.58
C SER A 156 3.79 -36.06 9.69
N LYS A 157 2.75 -35.26 9.99
CA LYS A 157 1.39 -35.79 10.32
C LYS A 157 0.27 -35.07 9.54
N GLY A 158 0.58 -33.99 8.85
CA GLY A 158 -0.42 -33.15 8.20
C GLY A 158 -1.30 -32.39 9.21
N GLU A 159 -2.55 -32.12 8.84
CA GLU A 159 -3.53 -31.36 9.64
C GLU A 159 -4.01 -32.12 10.88
N PHE A 160 -4.22 -31.39 11.98
CA PHE A 160 -4.85 -31.90 13.20
C PHE A 160 -6.37 -31.61 13.16
N GLU A 161 -7.13 -32.50 13.86
CA GLU A 161 -8.60 -32.34 13.96
C GLU A 161 -9.03 -31.13 14.83
N ASP A 162 -8.11 -30.56 15.62
CA ASP A 162 -8.36 -29.33 16.38
C ASP A 162 -8.40 -28.11 15.45
N THR A 163 -9.59 -27.63 15.18
CA THR A 163 -9.88 -26.55 14.25
C THR A 163 -9.76 -25.15 14.88
N SER A 164 -9.15 -24.98 16.04
CA SER A 164 -9.02 -23.67 16.68
C SER A 164 -8.13 -22.72 15.85
N ASN A 165 -8.80 -21.84 15.10
CA ASN A 165 -8.20 -20.76 14.33
C ASN A 165 -7.96 -19.57 15.27
N GLY A 166 -6.79 -19.01 15.30
CA GLY A 166 -6.63 -17.82 16.10
C GLY A 166 -5.23 -17.56 16.63
N VAL A 167 -4.29 -18.45 16.32
CA VAL A 167 -2.88 -18.25 16.63
C VAL A 167 -2.15 -17.96 15.33
N LYS A 168 -1.53 -16.79 15.25
CA LYS A 168 -0.70 -16.39 14.11
C LYS A 168 0.62 -17.16 14.15
N ARG A 169 0.99 -17.78 13.04
CA ARG A 169 2.25 -18.52 12.87
C ARG A 169 3.08 -17.93 11.73
N THR A 170 4.38 -18.27 11.74
CA THR A 170 5.34 -17.78 10.75
C THR A 170 6.44 -18.79 10.50
N GLY A 171 7.06 -18.72 9.33
CA GLY A 171 8.24 -19.47 8.95
C GLY A 171 8.67 -19.07 7.54
N GLN A 172 9.65 -19.75 6.99
CA GLN A 172 10.19 -19.43 5.68
C GLN A 172 9.85 -20.50 4.65
N ASN A 173 9.93 -20.14 3.39
CA ASN A 173 9.96 -21.06 2.27
C ASN A 173 10.71 -20.40 1.10
N ARG A 174 10.93 -21.13 0.01
CA ARG A 174 11.55 -20.63 -1.21
C ARG A 174 10.62 -20.85 -2.40
N TYR A 175 10.55 -19.90 -3.30
CA TYR A 175 9.86 -20.13 -4.56
C TYR A 175 10.74 -20.89 -5.54
N ASP A 176 10.31 -22.09 -5.96
CA ASP A 176 11.05 -22.99 -6.82
C ASP A 176 10.77 -22.77 -8.30
N ALA A 177 9.56 -22.30 -8.60
CA ALA A 177 9.11 -22.09 -9.98
C ALA A 177 7.98 -21.06 -10.09
N LEU A 178 7.61 -20.75 -11.34
CA LEU A 178 6.32 -20.16 -11.66
C LEU A 178 5.25 -21.26 -11.71
N GLY A 179 3.99 -20.92 -11.40
CA GLY A 179 2.87 -21.86 -11.31
C GLY A 179 2.55 -22.62 -12.61
N GLU A 180 3.00 -22.13 -13.77
CA GLU A 180 2.88 -22.83 -15.06
C GLU A 180 3.52 -24.23 -15.07
N ILE A 181 4.39 -24.53 -14.12
CA ILE A 181 4.98 -25.86 -13.98
C ILE A 181 3.92 -26.93 -13.71
N PHE A 182 2.80 -26.54 -13.09
CA PHE A 182 1.67 -27.43 -12.79
C PHE A 182 0.64 -27.53 -13.93
N ASN A 183 0.85 -26.85 -15.07
CA ASN A 183 -0.09 -26.85 -16.18
C ASN A 183 -0.36 -28.26 -16.71
N SER A 184 -1.63 -28.58 -16.85
CA SER A 184 -2.16 -29.81 -17.44
C SER A 184 -3.22 -29.47 -18.48
N PRO A 185 -3.71 -30.46 -19.29
CA PRO A 185 -4.81 -30.18 -20.23
C PRO A 185 -6.08 -29.61 -19.60
N ASP A 186 -6.30 -29.88 -18.32
CA ASP A 186 -7.52 -29.55 -17.59
C ASP A 186 -7.35 -28.35 -16.62
N ALA A 187 -6.10 -27.90 -16.36
CA ALA A 187 -5.78 -26.76 -15.50
C ALA A 187 -4.60 -25.99 -16.09
N ILE A 188 -4.85 -24.75 -16.53
CA ILE A 188 -3.85 -23.90 -17.18
C ILE A 188 -3.77 -22.59 -16.42
N ALA A 189 -2.69 -22.39 -15.66
CA ALA A 189 -2.36 -21.12 -15.08
C ALA A 189 -2.00 -20.09 -16.18
N LEU A 190 -2.46 -18.85 -16.03
CA LEU A 190 -1.99 -17.77 -16.89
C LEU A 190 -0.50 -17.52 -16.64
N PRO A 191 0.31 -17.37 -17.71
CA PRO A 191 1.74 -17.19 -17.57
C PRO A 191 2.13 -16.05 -16.64
N GLY A 192 3.02 -16.35 -15.68
CA GLY A 192 3.59 -15.37 -14.75
C GLY A 192 2.65 -14.86 -13.66
N THR A 193 1.49 -15.48 -13.45
CA THR A 193 0.50 -15.02 -12.44
C THR A 193 0.54 -15.78 -11.13
N GLN A 194 1.31 -16.85 -11.06
CA GLN A 194 1.42 -17.71 -9.87
C GLN A 194 2.88 -18.05 -9.57
N LEU A 195 3.17 -18.29 -8.29
CA LEU A 195 4.45 -18.76 -7.77
C LEU A 195 4.25 -20.12 -7.13
N ALA A 196 5.20 -21.04 -7.34
CA ALA A 196 5.13 -22.42 -6.87
C ALA A 196 6.29 -22.75 -5.94
N TYR A 197 6.03 -23.57 -4.92
CA TYR A 197 7.00 -24.08 -3.94
C TYR A 197 6.50 -25.40 -3.36
N ASP A 198 7.37 -26.14 -2.65
CA ASP A 198 6.99 -27.34 -1.90
C ASP A 198 7.34 -27.22 -0.41
N PHE A 199 7.12 -28.28 0.33
CA PHE A 199 7.42 -28.35 1.76
C PHE A 199 8.28 -29.58 2.03
N ASP A 200 9.57 -29.35 2.24
CA ASP A 200 10.59 -30.37 2.34
C ASP A 200 10.98 -30.72 3.78
N ASN A 201 11.41 -31.95 3.98
CA ASN A 201 11.98 -32.43 5.25
C ASN A 201 13.49 -32.68 5.19
N GLY A 202 14.15 -32.28 4.11
CA GLY A 202 15.57 -32.53 3.85
C GLY A 202 15.89 -33.91 3.29
N ASN A 203 14.88 -34.76 3.02
CA ASN A 203 15.06 -36.06 2.40
C ASN A 203 14.79 -35.98 0.89
N PRO A 204 15.71 -36.43 0.01
CA PRO A 204 15.51 -36.36 -1.43
C PRO A 204 14.29 -37.14 -1.95
N GLU A 205 13.76 -38.08 -1.20
CA GLU A 205 12.54 -38.82 -1.54
C GLU A 205 11.26 -38.03 -1.27
N ASN A 206 11.31 -36.99 -0.44
CA ASN A 206 10.21 -36.09 -0.14
C ASN A 206 10.41 -34.68 -0.75
N ASP A 207 11.44 -34.47 -1.56
CA ASP A 207 11.66 -33.28 -2.39
C ASP A 207 10.74 -33.39 -3.63
N ALA A 208 9.56 -32.76 -3.53
CA ALA A 208 8.53 -32.91 -4.56
C ALA A 208 8.95 -32.29 -5.89
N PHE A 209 9.63 -31.14 -5.90
CA PHE A 209 10.17 -30.51 -7.10
C PHE A 209 11.34 -31.33 -7.70
N GLY A 210 12.19 -31.92 -6.85
CA GLY A 210 13.26 -32.81 -7.29
C GLY A 210 12.74 -34.05 -7.96
N VAL A 211 11.75 -34.74 -7.36
CA VAL A 211 11.20 -36.00 -7.86
C VAL A 211 10.33 -35.82 -9.10
N GLU A 212 9.41 -34.85 -9.12
CA GLU A 212 8.42 -34.69 -10.21
C GLU A 212 8.95 -33.87 -11.37
N PHE A 213 9.87 -32.92 -11.15
CA PHE A 213 10.27 -31.91 -12.15
C PHE A 213 11.79 -31.83 -12.39
N ASP A 214 12.59 -32.73 -11.79
CA ASP A 214 14.07 -32.72 -11.85
C ASP A 214 14.69 -31.38 -11.44
N ARG A 215 14.13 -30.79 -10.38
CA ARG A 215 14.57 -29.52 -9.76
C ARG A 215 14.85 -29.74 -8.27
N PRO A 216 15.94 -30.45 -7.91
CA PRO A 216 16.21 -30.81 -6.53
C PRO A 216 16.55 -29.57 -5.69
N ASP A 217 15.77 -29.37 -4.62
CA ASP A 217 16.03 -28.45 -3.52
C ASP A 217 15.59 -29.14 -2.22
N LEU A 218 16.48 -29.33 -1.29
CA LEU A 218 16.18 -30.00 -0.01
C LEU A 218 15.61 -29.04 1.05
N GLY A 219 15.12 -27.88 0.61
CA GLY A 219 14.45 -26.88 1.42
C GLY A 219 15.33 -26.11 2.40
N LEU A 220 14.71 -25.44 3.35
CA LEU A 220 15.33 -24.59 4.36
C LEU A 220 15.47 -25.27 5.72
N GLY A 221 15.22 -26.57 5.80
CA GLY A 221 15.27 -27.37 7.03
C GLY A 221 14.22 -26.94 8.06
N LEU A 222 14.62 -26.73 9.33
CA LEU A 222 13.68 -26.34 10.39
C LEU A 222 13.07 -24.92 10.23
N GLN A 223 13.47 -24.16 9.24
CA GLN A 223 12.87 -22.84 8.95
C GLN A 223 11.75 -22.95 7.92
N GLU A 224 11.68 -24.06 7.19
CA GLU A 224 10.71 -24.27 6.14
C GLU A 224 9.31 -24.56 6.70
N VAL A 225 8.31 -23.95 6.09
CA VAL A 225 6.91 -24.15 6.44
C VAL A 225 6.07 -24.29 5.17
N GLY A 226 5.09 -25.19 5.22
CA GLY A 226 4.02 -25.27 4.24
C GLY A 226 2.85 -24.34 4.58
N THR A 227 1.89 -24.20 3.68
CA THR A 227 0.62 -23.53 3.97
C THR A 227 -0.45 -24.54 4.33
N SER A 228 -1.29 -24.20 5.29
CA SER A 228 -2.40 -25.02 5.81
C SER A 228 -3.73 -24.27 5.71
N PRO A 229 -4.94 -24.93 5.73
CA PRO A 229 -6.25 -24.26 5.65
C PRO A 229 -6.44 -23.10 6.66
N GLY A 230 -6.73 -21.83 6.20
CA GLY A 230 -6.84 -20.57 6.99
C GLY A 230 -5.68 -19.61 6.79
N ASP A 231 -4.53 -20.07 6.23
CA ASP A 231 -3.50 -19.18 5.67
C ASP A 231 -3.92 -18.62 4.31
N SER A 232 -5.01 -19.12 3.73
CA SER A 232 -5.66 -18.57 2.53
C SER A 232 -5.66 -17.05 2.54
N GLY A 233 -5.07 -16.41 1.51
CA GLY A 233 -4.93 -14.97 1.44
C GLY A 233 -3.79 -14.38 2.27
N GLY A 234 -3.08 -15.21 3.05
CA GLY A 234 -1.91 -14.79 3.83
C GLY A 234 -0.70 -14.47 2.96
N PRO A 235 0.17 -13.56 3.43
CA PRO A 235 1.29 -13.08 2.65
C PRO A 235 2.48 -14.04 2.64
N SER A 236 3.20 -13.98 1.52
CA SER A 236 4.60 -14.34 1.43
C SER A 236 5.40 -13.07 1.18
N PHE A 237 6.28 -12.71 2.11
CA PHE A 237 7.07 -11.49 2.05
C PHE A 237 8.46 -11.73 1.48
N ILE A 238 8.88 -10.86 0.54
CA ILE A 238 10.29 -10.66 0.19
C ILE A 238 10.72 -9.35 0.88
N GLY A 239 11.62 -9.45 1.87
CA GLY A 239 11.83 -8.35 2.80
C GLY A 239 10.56 -8.02 3.57
N ASN A 240 10.07 -6.77 3.47
CA ASN A 240 8.82 -6.32 4.08
C ASN A 240 7.71 -6.06 3.04
N LYS A 241 7.83 -6.63 1.82
CA LYS A 241 6.89 -6.40 0.73
C LYS A 241 6.12 -7.66 0.38
N ILE A 242 4.83 -7.55 0.11
CA ILE A 242 3.93 -8.65 -0.23
C ILE A 242 4.28 -9.13 -1.65
N ALA A 243 4.88 -10.31 -1.79
CA ALA A 243 5.26 -10.89 -3.08
C ALA A 243 4.26 -11.95 -3.56
N GLY A 244 3.66 -12.69 -2.64
CA GLY A 244 2.69 -13.73 -2.93
C GLY A 244 1.53 -13.74 -1.94
N ILE A 245 0.41 -14.33 -2.35
CA ILE A 245 -0.81 -14.52 -1.57
C ILE A 245 -1.16 -16.00 -1.60
N ALA A 246 -1.21 -16.66 -0.45
CA ALA A 246 -1.48 -18.08 -0.33
C ALA A 246 -2.81 -18.48 -0.97
N SER A 247 -2.77 -19.39 -1.94
CA SER A 247 -3.93 -19.74 -2.77
C SER A 247 -4.32 -21.22 -2.68
N TYR A 248 -3.42 -22.17 -2.99
CA TYR A 248 -3.77 -23.60 -3.07
C TYR A 248 -2.62 -24.52 -2.67
N GLY A 249 -2.97 -25.80 -2.38
CA GLY A 249 -2.05 -26.91 -2.22
C GLY A 249 -2.37 -28.06 -3.20
N LEU A 250 -1.35 -28.84 -3.58
CA LEU A 250 -1.44 -29.97 -4.49
C LEU A 250 -0.61 -31.13 -3.96
N SER A 251 -1.12 -32.35 -4.03
CA SER A 251 -0.31 -33.53 -3.76
C SER A 251 0.47 -33.98 -5.02
N PRO A 252 1.71 -34.48 -4.85
CA PRO A 252 2.48 -35.06 -5.94
C PRO A 252 1.79 -36.33 -6.50
N THR A 253 2.16 -36.72 -7.75
CA THR A 253 1.61 -37.90 -8.40
C THR A 253 2.42 -39.16 -8.11
N THR A 254 3.68 -39.01 -7.73
CA THR A 254 4.58 -40.12 -7.43
C THR A 254 4.35 -40.65 -6.01
N PRO A 255 3.93 -41.90 -5.81
CA PRO A 255 3.71 -42.47 -4.49
C PRO A 255 4.97 -42.41 -3.62
N GLY A 256 4.78 -42.06 -2.33
CA GLY A 256 5.85 -41.99 -1.32
C GLY A 256 6.61 -40.67 -1.30
N VAL A 257 6.34 -39.73 -2.20
CA VAL A 257 6.87 -38.36 -2.14
C VAL A 257 6.19 -37.58 -1.02
N ASP A 258 4.87 -37.57 -1.00
CA ASP A 258 4.06 -37.08 0.12
C ASP A 258 4.11 -38.08 1.29
N VAL A 259 4.48 -37.61 2.48
CA VAL A 259 4.70 -38.43 3.67
C VAL A 259 3.41 -39.12 4.16
N THR A 260 2.26 -38.49 3.98
CA THR A 260 0.96 -39.03 4.41
C THR A 260 0.14 -39.61 3.26
N GLU A 261 0.54 -39.38 2.02
CA GLU A 261 -0.19 -39.69 0.79
C GLU A 261 -1.63 -39.10 0.78
N LYS A 262 -1.79 -37.89 1.38
CA LYS A 262 -3.04 -37.15 1.44
C LYS A 262 -2.74 -35.67 1.25
N ASN A 263 -3.61 -34.96 0.59
CA ASN A 263 -3.54 -33.50 0.53
C ASN A 263 -3.93 -32.90 1.91
N ASP A 264 -2.98 -32.90 2.86
CA ASP A 264 -3.17 -32.50 4.25
C ASP A 264 -2.04 -31.62 4.80
N THR A 265 -1.25 -31.02 3.90
CA THR A 265 -0.15 -30.08 4.21
C THR A 265 1.05 -30.72 4.92
N SER A 266 1.31 -31.99 4.65
CA SER A 266 2.50 -32.71 5.10
C SER A 266 3.71 -32.46 4.18
N PHE A 267 4.89 -33.00 4.58
CA PHE A 267 6.08 -32.94 3.73
C PHE A 267 5.87 -33.62 2.38
N GLY A 268 6.43 -33.01 1.35
CA GLY A 268 6.37 -33.49 -0.02
C GLY A 268 5.16 -32.98 -0.81
N GLU A 269 4.38 -32.07 -0.27
CA GLU A 269 3.30 -31.41 -1.00
C GLU A 269 3.75 -30.11 -1.71
N PHE A 270 3.06 -29.80 -2.81
CA PHE A 270 3.22 -28.55 -3.54
C PHE A 270 2.24 -27.50 -3.09
N PHE A 271 2.64 -26.24 -3.22
CA PHE A 271 1.80 -25.09 -2.95
C PHE A 271 1.91 -24.03 -4.04
N GLY A 272 0.86 -23.24 -4.18
CA GLY A 272 0.82 -22.10 -5.08
C GLY A 272 0.34 -20.84 -4.42
N ASP A 273 1.05 -19.74 -4.70
CA ASP A 273 0.67 -18.39 -4.32
C ASP A 273 0.25 -17.60 -5.56
N THR A 274 -0.76 -16.72 -5.43
CA THR A 274 -1.01 -15.68 -6.42
C THR A 274 0.15 -14.69 -6.39
N ARG A 275 0.78 -14.45 -7.54
CA ARG A 275 1.94 -13.57 -7.70
C ARG A 275 1.53 -12.12 -7.73
N VAL A 276 1.81 -11.35 -6.67
CA VAL A 276 1.33 -9.97 -6.50
C VAL A 276 1.83 -9.05 -7.60
N SER A 277 3.09 -9.19 -8.04
CA SER A 277 3.67 -8.36 -9.10
C SER A 277 2.92 -8.43 -10.44
N ALA A 278 2.16 -9.52 -10.68
CA ALA A 278 1.32 -9.67 -11.86
C ALA A 278 0.03 -8.83 -11.82
N TYR A 279 -0.38 -8.36 -10.64
CA TYR A 279 -1.65 -7.67 -10.41
C TYR A 279 -1.50 -6.21 -9.98
N LEU A 280 -0.30 -5.62 -10.06
CA LEU A 280 -0.04 -4.23 -9.61
C LEU A 280 -0.99 -3.21 -10.25
N GLY A 281 -1.28 -3.34 -11.55
CA GLY A 281 -2.22 -2.45 -12.23
C GLY A 281 -3.65 -2.57 -11.70
N TRP A 282 -4.13 -3.80 -11.44
CA TRP A 282 -5.45 -4.02 -10.87
C TRP A 282 -5.53 -3.55 -9.42
N ILE A 283 -4.52 -3.82 -8.60
CA ILE A 283 -4.44 -3.35 -7.21
C ILE A 283 -4.53 -1.82 -7.17
N GLY A 284 -3.67 -1.14 -7.95
CA GLY A 284 -3.65 0.33 -8.01
C GLY A 284 -4.97 0.95 -8.47
N THR A 285 -5.55 0.44 -9.56
CA THR A 285 -6.83 0.97 -10.06
C THR A 285 -8.01 0.66 -9.15
N THR A 286 -8.00 -0.48 -8.45
CA THR A 286 -9.06 -0.83 -7.51
C THR A 286 -9.02 0.04 -6.27
N ILE A 287 -7.83 0.27 -5.70
CA ILE A 287 -7.65 1.15 -4.54
C ILE A 287 -8.00 2.60 -4.91
N ALA A 288 -7.56 3.09 -6.07
CA ALA A 288 -7.92 4.42 -6.54
C ALA A 288 -9.43 4.59 -6.76
N ALA A 289 -10.13 3.52 -7.20
CA ALA A 289 -11.58 3.56 -7.41
C ALA A 289 -12.37 3.44 -6.09
N SER A 290 -11.84 2.74 -5.08
CA SER A 290 -12.48 2.63 -3.77
C SER A 290 -12.34 3.93 -2.96
N ASN A 291 -11.23 4.62 -3.13
CA ASN A 291 -10.97 5.93 -2.51
C ASN A 291 -11.56 7.10 -3.35
N ALA A 292 -12.62 6.90 -4.11
CA ALA A 292 -13.28 7.97 -4.86
C ALA A 292 -14.37 8.71 -4.04
N GLY A 293 -14.49 8.42 -2.76
CA GLY A 293 -15.42 9.07 -1.83
C GLY A 293 -14.67 9.89 -0.78
N ASP A 294 -15.36 10.81 -0.10
CA ASP A 294 -14.81 11.68 0.93
C ASP A 294 -14.26 10.85 2.11
N ASP A 295 -12.96 10.84 2.29
CA ASP A 295 -12.23 10.05 3.29
C ASP A 295 -11.72 10.91 4.46
N LEU A 296 -11.66 10.30 5.65
CA LEU A 296 -10.91 10.83 6.80
C LEU A 296 -9.73 9.90 7.09
N MET A 297 -8.52 10.38 6.85
CA MET A 297 -7.29 9.63 7.13
C MET A 297 -6.50 10.33 8.23
N THR A 298 -6.04 9.56 9.22
CA THR A 298 -5.25 10.10 10.32
C THR A 298 -4.00 9.24 10.49
N GLY A 299 -2.84 9.86 10.49
CA GLY A 299 -1.53 9.26 10.75
C GLY A 299 -1.26 9.01 12.24
N THR A 300 -0.01 8.79 12.55
CA THR A 300 0.50 8.49 13.90
C THR A 300 1.50 9.58 14.35
N ASP A 301 2.23 9.36 15.45
CA ASP A 301 3.35 10.25 15.85
C ASP A 301 4.69 9.83 15.18
N ASN A 302 4.66 9.08 14.06
CA ASN A 302 5.83 8.66 13.29
C ASN A 302 5.63 9.02 11.82
N ASN A 303 6.72 9.00 11.04
CA ASN A 303 6.66 9.28 9.60
C ASN A 303 5.68 8.37 8.86
N ASP A 304 4.60 8.94 8.36
CA ASP A 304 3.51 8.26 7.67
C ASP A 304 3.44 8.62 6.18
N THR A 305 2.69 7.84 5.43
CA THR A 305 2.30 8.16 4.05
C THR A 305 0.80 7.98 3.92
N LEU A 306 0.08 9.08 3.72
CA LEU A 306 -1.36 9.11 3.53
C LEU A 306 -1.67 9.52 2.08
N ALA A 307 -2.56 8.79 1.41
CA ALA A 307 -2.99 9.09 0.05
C ALA A 307 -4.45 8.70 -0.13
N SER A 308 -5.32 9.67 -0.39
CA SER A 308 -6.76 9.48 -0.46
C SER A 308 -7.29 9.23 -1.88
N ASN A 309 -6.59 9.70 -2.90
CA ASN A 309 -6.85 9.55 -4.34
C ASN A 309 -8.04 10.34 -4.90
N GLY A 310 -9.24 10.28 -4.37
CA GLY A 310 -10.35 11.09 -4.89
C GLY A 310 -11.56 11.14 -3.98
N GLY A 311 -12.30 12.23 -4.04
CA GLY A 311 -13.29 12.67 -3.09
C GLY A 311 -12.85 13.98 -2.45
N ASP A 312 -13.67 14.63 -1.65
CA ASP A 312 -13.30 15.79 -0.85
C ASP A 312 -12.77 15.27 0.53
N ASP A 313 -11.45 15.07 0.63
CA ASP A 313 -10.82 14.28 1.69
C ASP A 313 -10.26 15.13 2.84
N THR A 314 -10.06 14.51 4.01
CA THR A 314 -9.35 15.11 5.14
C THR A 314 -8.22 14.20 5.60
N LEU A 315 -6.96 14.70 5.52
CA LEU A 315 -5.76 13.99 5.91
C LEU A 315 -5.06 14.71 7.06
N GLU A 316 -4.79 13.99 8.16
CA GLU A 316 -4.09 14.49 9.35
C GLU A 316 -2.82 13.66 9.58
N GLY A 317 -1.60 14.25 9.41
CA GLY A 317 -0.31 13.59 9.63
C GLY A 317 -0.02 13.33 11.11
N ARG A 318 -0.26 14.31 11.97
CA ARG A 318 0.04 14.42 13.40
C ARG A 318 1.50 14.70 13.69
N GLY A 319 2.35 13.73 13.75
CA GLY A 319 3.76 13.94 14.09
C GLY A 319 4.70 12.97 13.39
N GLY A 320 5.92 13.43 13.17
CA GLY A 320 6.87 12.77 12.27
C GLY A 320 6.96 13.52 10.96
N ASP A 321 7.92 13.16 10.11
CA ASP A 321 8.03 13.76 8.77
C ASP A 321 7.14 12.97 7.80
N ASP A 322 5.97 13.51 7.46
CA ASP A 322 4.90 12.82 6.75
C ASP A 322 4.83 13.15 5.25
N LEU A 323 4.20 12.25 4.48
CA LEU A 323 3.83 12.48 3.08
C LEU A 323 2.30 12.39 2.95
N LEU A 324 1.64 13.52 2.64
CA LEU A 324 0.19 13.60 2.46
C LEU A 324 -0.14 13.93 1.00
N LEU A 325 -0.98 13.10 0.37
CA LEU A 325 -1.41 13.26 -1.02
C LEU A 325 -2.95 13.24 -1.07
N GLY A 326 -3.58 14.37 -1.37
CA GLY A 326 -5.03 14.54 -1.49
C GLY A 326 -5.57 13.80 -2.72
N GLY A 327 -5.27 14.28 -3.91
CA GLY A 327 -5.62 13.55 -5.13
C GLY A 327 -6.58 14.28 -6.04
N GLN A 328 -7.82 13.86 -6.17
CA GLN A 328 -8.88 14.55 -6.91
C GLN A 328 -9.99 14.95 -5.93
N GLY A 329 -10.43 16.17 -5.97
CA GLY A 329 -11.46 16.70 -5.06
C GLY A 329 -10.91 17.88 -4.28
N ASN A 330 -11.73 18.46 -3.40
CA ASN A 330 -11.31 19.60 -2.60
C ASN A 330 -10.86 19.10 -1.22
N ASP A 331 -9.56 18.90 -1.07
CA ASP A 331 -8.98 18.19 0.05
C ASP A 331 -8.53 19.14 1.18
N VAL A 332 -8.51 18.62 2.42
CA VAL A 332 -7.94 19.30 3.59
C VAL A 332 -6.79 18.46 4.13
N LEU A 333 -5.57 18.98 4.03
CA LEU A 333 -4.35 18.30 4.50
C LEU A 333 -3.74 19.08 5.65
N THR A 334 -3.42 18.40 6.75
CA THR A 334 -2.76 19.00 7.93
C THR A 334 -1.58 18.12 8.33
N GLY A 335 -0.35 18.67 8.32
CA GLY A 335 0.87 17.96 8.73
C GLY A 335 0.99 17.85 10.25
N GLU A 336 0.72 18.91 10.98
CA GLU A 336 0.87 19.16 12.41
C GLU A 336 2.34 19.33 12.83
N ALA A 337 3.10 18.29 13.19
CA ALA A 337 4.45 18.44 13.75
C ALA A 337 5.47 17.53 13.05
N GLY A 338 6.47 18.10 12.44
CA GLY A 338 7.52 17.43 11.65
C GLY A 338 7.80 18.20 10.38
N ASN A 339 8.70 17.69 9.53
CA ASN A 339 8.96 18.32 8.24
C ASN A 339 8.14 17.58 7.17
N ASP A 340 6.98 18.10 6.86
CA ASP A 340 5.98 17.40 6.06
C ASP A 340 6.06 17.74 4.57
N ALA A 341 5.68 16.79 3.74
CA ALA A 341 5.55 16.98 2.30
C ALA A 341 4.08 16.73 1.89
N MET A 342 3.42 17.77 1.38
CA MET A 342 2.00 17.71 1.06
C MET A 342 1.72 18.12 -0.37
N ALA A 343 0.77 17.43 -1.03
CA ALA A 343 0.27 17.78 -2.34
C ALA A 343 -1.25 17.63 -2.41
N GLY A 344 -1.97 18.72 -2.74
CA GLY A 344 -3.41 18.72 -3.00
C GLY A 344 -3.72 17.97 -4.29
N ASN A 345 -3.07 18.31 -5.37
CA ASN A 345 -3.13 17.82 -6.75
C ASN A 345 -4.29 18.43 -7.58
N LEU A 346 -5.50 17.88 -7.63
CA LEU A 346 -6.62 18.37 -8.45
C LEU A 346 -7.78 18.81 -7.56
N GLY A 347 -8.19 20.06 -7.65
CA GLY A 347 -9.30 20.64 -6.89
C GLY A 347 -8.85 21.81 -6.04
N GLN A 348 -9.82 22.40 -5.33
CA GLN A 348 -9.55 23.54 -4.45
C GLN A 348 -9.16 23.06 -3.07
N ASP A 349 -7.85 22.99 -2.80
CA ASP A 349 -7.30 22.34 -1.64
C ASP A 349 -6.90 23.31 -0.52
N GLY A 350 -6.98 22.81 0.74
CA GLY A 350 -6.49 23.49 1.92
C GLY A 350 -5.34 22.73 2.55
N LEU A 351 -4.13 23.29 2.52
CA LEU A 351 -2.92 22.68 3.08
C LEU A 351 -2.40 23.49 4.26
N GLU A 352 -2.18 22.85 5.42
CA GLU A 352 -1.56 23.46 6.61
C GLU A 352 -0.38 22.59 7.06
N GLY A 353 0.88 23.11 6.93
CA GLY A 353 2.10 22.41 7.34
C GLY A 353 2.14 22.17 8.83
N GLY A 354 2.28 23.22 9.61
CA GLY A 354 2.23 23.14 11.07
C GLY A 354 3.51 23.58 11.77
N GLU A 355 4.15 22.70 12.56
CA GLU A 355 5.48 22.90 13.15
C GLU A 355 6.53 22.15 12.35
N GLY A 356 7.52 22.81 11.79
CA GLY A 356 8.63 22.18 11.04
C GLY A 356 8.92 22.90 9.73
N ASP A 357 9.93 22.43 9.00
CA ASP A 357 10.27 22.99 7.68
C ASP A 357 9.49 22.20 6.61
N ASP A 358 8.34 22.70 6.19
CA ASP A 358 7.36 22.00 5.36
C ASP A 358 7.48 22.29 3.86
N THR A 359 6.97 21.38 3.03
CA THR A 359 6.87 21.57 1.57
C THR A 359 5.42 21.33 1.13
N LEU A 360 4.75 22.40 0.68
CA LEU A 360 3.36 22.41 0.27
C LEU A 360 3.23 22.68 -1.22
N LEU A 361 2.52 21.78 -1.92
CA LEU A 361 2.18 21.92 -3.34
C LEU A 361 0.65 21.89 -3.50
N GLY A 362 0.05 23.00 -3.93
CA GLY A 362 -1.40 23.10 -4.22
C GLY A 362 -1.77 22.17 -5.38
N GLY A 363 -1.47 22.59 -6.58
CA GLY A 363 -1.66 21.75 -7.77
C GLY A 363 -2.47 22.42 -8.87
N GLN A 364 -3.69 21.99 -9.15
CA GLN A 364 -4.62 22.59 -10.10
C GLN A 364 -5.83 23.13 -9.34
N ASP A 365 -6.41 24.22 -9.91
CA ASP A 365 -7.49 25.01 -9.32
C ASP A 365 -7.01 25.93 -8.16
N ASP A 366 -7.92 26.65 -7.51
CA ASP A 366 -7.58 27.72 -6.57
C ASP A 366 -7.33 27.18 -5.15
N ASP A 367 -6.10 27.15 -4.69
CA ASP A 367 -5.66 26.51 -3.44
C ASP A 367 -5.39 27.53 -2.31
N THR A 368 -5.38 27.02 -1.08
CA THR A 368 -4.96 27.77 0.11
C THR A 368 -3.85 27.02 0.86
N LEU A 369 -2.65 27.58 0.91
CA LEU A 369 -1.47 27.00 1.53
C LEU A 369 -1.02 27.84 2.73
N VAL A 370 -0.81 27.20 3.86
CA VAL A 370 -0.31 27.80 5.11
C VAL A 370 0.89 26.97 5.57
N GLY A 371 2.11 27.54 5.58
CA GLY A 371 3.31 26.88 6.07
C GLY A 371 3.24 26.63 7.57
N GLY A 372 3.31 27.67 8.36
CA GLY A 372 3.14 27.57 9.82
C GLY A 372 4.32 28.10 10.61
N LEU A 373 4.98 27.24 11.39
CA LEU A 373 6.21 27.53 12.11
C LEU A 373 7.36 26.78 11.43
N GLY A 374 8.36 27.49 10.95
CA GLY A 374 9.52 26.88 10.31
C GLY A 374 9.91 27.58 9.03
N ASN A 375 10.79 26.98 8.23
CA ASN A 375 11.21 27.60 6.96
C ASN A 375 10.57 26.80 5.81
N ASP A 376 9.39 27.27 5.40
CA ASP A 376 8.50 26.51 4.56
C ASP A 376 8.68 26.82 3.08
N VAL A 377 8.32 25.86 2.23
CA VAL A 377 8.29 25.98 0.77
C VAL A 377 6.85 25.86 0.28
N LEU A 378 6.32 26.94 -0.30
CA LEU A 378 4.94 27.01 -0.80
C LEU A 378 4.92 27.18 -2.32
N ILE A 379 4.20 26.31 -2.99
CA ILE A 379 4.05 26.26 -4.45
C ILE A 379 2.55 26.12 -4.75
N GLY A 380 1.90 27.20 -5.24
CA GLY A 380 0.48 27.14 -5.65
C GLY A 380 0.27 26.28 -6.87
N ASP A 381 1.08 26.46 -7.89
CA ASP A 381 1.07 25.87 -9.22
C ASP A 381 -0.03 26.48 -10.13
N PHE A 382 -1.05 25.74 -10.58
CA PHE A 382 -2.07 26.25 -11.51
C PHE A 382 -3.33 26.67 -10.76
N GLY A 383 -3.66 27.93 -10.77
CA GLY A 383 -4.85 28.48 -10.11
C GLY A 383 -4.65 29.94 -9.73
N GLN A 384 -5.54 30.45 -8.92
CA GLN A 384 -5.34 31.66 -8.14
C GLN A 384 -5.15 31.28 -6.67
N ASP A 385 -3.91 31.07 -6.26
CA ASP A 385 -3.61 30.48 -4.97
C ASP A 385 -3.40 31.55 -3.89
N VAL A 386 -3.72 31.19 -2.65
CA VAL A 386 -3.46 32.02 -1.48
C VAL A 386 -2.35 31.38 -0.65
N LEU A 387 -1.19 32.04 -0.60
CA LEU A 387 0.00 31.55 0.07
C LEU A 387 0.29 32.36 1.32
N LYS A 388 0.47 31.68 2.45
CA LYS A 388 0.83 32.23 3.75
C LYS A 388 1.99 31.43 4.34
N GLY A 389 3.18 32.05 4.46
CA GLY A 389 4.37 31.40 5.03
C GLY A 389 4.23 31.11 6.51
N GLY A 390 4.00 32.16 7.32
CA GLY A 390 3.91 32.06 8.76
C GLY A 390 5.14 32.61 9.47
N GLU A 391 5.63 31.92 10.53
CA GLU A 391 6.86 32.29 11.23
C GLU A 391 8.06 31.52 10.62
N GLY A 392 9.06 32.22 10.12
CA GLY A 392 10.26 31.60 9.58
C GLY A 392 10.81 32.31 8.36
N ALA A 393 11.72 31.66 7.68
CA ALA A 393 12.30 32.16 6.43
C ALA A 393 11.77 31.35 5.25
N ASP A 394 10.62 31.78 4.75
CA ASP A 394 9.81 31.03 3.81
C ASP A 394 10.20 31.27 2.35
N ILE A 395 9.91 30.28 1.51
CA ILE A 395 10.12 30.35 0.07
C ILE A 395 8.79 30.18 -0.66
N PHE A 396 8.36 31.24 -1.33
CA PHE A 396 7.20 31.23 -2.23
C PHE A 396 7.67 31.01 -3.66
N THR A 397 7.11 30.06 -4.39
CA THR A 397 7.57 29.75 -5.74
C THR A 397 6.62 30.30 -6.79
N PHE A 398 7.12 31.21 -7.65
CA PHE A 398 6.39 31.69 -8.82
C PHE A 398 6.94 31.01 -10.09
N ARG A 399 6.06 30.31 -10.80
CA ARG A 399 6.40 29.57 -12.00
C ARG A 399 6.05 30.36 -13.26
N LYS A 400 6.94 30.35 -14.23
CA LYS A 400 6.64 30.93 -15.54
C LYS A 400 5.56 30.17 -16.29
N ALA A 401 5.46 28.86 -16.07
CA ALA A 401 4.46 27.99 -16.71
C ALA A 401 3.03 28.33 -16.30
N THR A 402 2.84 28.90 -15.10
CA THR A 402 1.54 29.29 -14.54
C THR A 402 1.22 30.77 -14.68
N ALA A 403 2.10 31.57 -15.37
CA ALA A 403 1.90 32.99 -15.57
C ALA A 403 0.63 33.28 -16.38
N VAL A 404 -0.16 34.28 -15.93
CA VAL A 404 -1.47 34.63 -16.49
C VAL A 404 -1.50 36.05 -17.06
N GLU A 405 -2.37 36.33 -18.04
CA GLU A 405 -2.55 37.67 -18.61
C GLU A 405 -3.47 38.58 -17.77
N ASP A 406 -4.36 38.00 -16.99
CA ASP A 406 -5.26 38.71 -16.07
C ASP A 406 -4.61 38.88 -14.69
N PRO A 407 -4.30 40.10 -14.26
CA PRO A 407 -3.65 40.36 -12.96
C PRO A 407 -4.51 40.00 -11.74
N THR A 408 -5.78 39.63 -11.92
CA THR A 408 -6.66 39.23 -10.86
C THR A 408 -6.68 37.71 -10.62
N LEU A 409 -6.01 36.94 -11.49
CA LEU A 409 -5.94 35.49 -11.46
C LEU A 409 -4.54 34.97 -11.04
N VAL A 410 -3.70 35.81 -10.45
CA VAL A 410 -2.37 35.43 -9.98
C VAL A 410 -2.40 34.91 -8.55
N ASP A 411 -1.38 34.17 -8.19
CA ASP A 411 -1.14 33.75 -6.80
C ASP A 411 -0.91 34.95 -5.89
N ILE A 412 -1.37 34.85 -4.65
CA ILE A 412 -1.32 35.92 -3.66
C ILE A 412 -0.51 35.49 -2.45
N VAL A 413 0.67 36.06 -2.26
CA VAL A 413 1.41 35.94 -1.00
C VAL A 413 0.86 36.99 -0.01
N THR A 414 0.40 36.53 1.17
CA THR A 414 -0.40 37.37 2.08
C THR A 414 0.37 37.96 3.26
N ASP A 415 1.48 37.37 3.70
CA ASP A 415 2.23 37.73 4.91
C ASP A 415 3.75 37.83 4.74
N PHE A 416 4.24 38.10 3.53
CA PHE A 416 5.67 38.16 3.20
C PHE A 416 6.50 39.01 4.17
N GLN A 417 7.50 38.40 4.81
CA GLN A 417 8.39 39.00 5.77
C GLN A 417 9.66 39.57 5.10
N VAL A 418 9.69 40.88 4.93
CA VAL A 418 10.80 41.58 4.26
C VAL A 418 12.15 41.28 4.90
N GLY A 419 13.12 40.82 4.08
CA GLY A 419 14.48 40.52 4.53
C GLY A 419 14.64 39.11 5.13
N LEU A 420 13.56 38.38 5.32
CA LEU A 420 13.53 37.01 5.81
C LEU A 420 13.12 36.05 4.68
N ASP A 421 11.92 36.26 4.14
CA ASP A 421 11.38 35.43 3.09
C ASP A 421 12.00 35.65 1.72
N ARG A 422 11.78 34.68 0.83
CA ARG A 422 12.26 34.72 -0.56
C ARG A 422 11.17 34.29 -1.54
N ILE A 423 11.31 34.77 -2.78
CA ILE A 423 10.52 34.31 -3.92
C ILE A 423 11.44 33.52 -4.85
N ALA A 424 11.19 32.24 -5.01
CA ALA A 424 11.85 31.38 -5.99
C ALA A 424 11.25 31.58 -7.39
N LEU A 425 12.11 31.67 -8.39
CA LEU A 425 11.74 31.86 -9.79
C LEU A 425 12.17 30.64 -10.61
N THR A 426 11.22 30.02 -11.29
CA THR A 426 11.49 28.80 -12.09
C THR A 426 11.86 29.09 -13.54
N GLN A 427 12.27 28.06 -14.27
CA GLN A 427 12.51 28.08 -15.73
C GLN A 427 13.49 29.17 -16.18
N GLY A 428 14.55 29.39 -15.42
CA GLY A 428 15.64 30.32 -15.76
C GLY A 428 15.29 31.80 -15.63
N LEU A 429 14.16 32.13 -15.01
CA LEU A 429 13.87 33.53 -14.64
C LEU A 429 14.84 33.98 -13.55
N THR A 430 15.18 35.26 -13.59
CA THR A 430 15.97 35.96 -12.59
C THR A 430 15.31 37.28 -12.29
N GLU A 431 15.64 37.93 -11.16
CA GLU A 431 15.11 39.24 -10.82
C GLU A 431 15.28 40.26 -11.96
N GLY A 432 16.38 40.19 -12.71
CA GLY A 432 16.64 41.06 -13.88
C GLY A 432 15.67 40.87 -15.05
N ASN A 433 14.89 39.80 -15.05
CA ASN A 433 13.84 39.54 -16.04
C ASN A 433 12.46 40.00 -15.57
N LEU A 434 12.34 40.64 -14.40
CA LEU A 434 11.07 41.04 -13.83
C LEU A 434 10.78 42.51 -13.97
N SER A 435 9.49 42.85 -13.98
CA SER A 435 8.95 44.18 -13.75
C SER A 435 8.12 44.14 -12.46
N LEU A 436 8.47 44.95 -11.48
CA LEU A 436 7.77 45.08 -10.20
C LEU A 436 6.92 46.34 -10.22
N GLU A 437 5.61 46.23 -10.08
CA GLU A 437 4.66 47.31 -10.20
C GLU A 437 3.78 47.43 -8.97
N PRO A 438 3.63 48.62 -8.34
CA PRO A 438 2.65 48.84 -7.29
C PRO A 438 1.24 48.51 -7.82
N PHE A 439 0.51 47.65 -7.13
CA PHE A 439 -0.83 47.24 -7.52
C PHE A 439 -1.80 47.24 -6.32
N ASN A 440 -3.05 47.58 -6.56
CA ASN A 440 -4.05 47.66 -5.52
C ASN A 440 -5.06 46.49 -5.64
N LEU A 441 -4.64 45.33 -5.25
CA LEU A 441 -5.51 44.16 -5.08
C LEU A 441 -5.76 44.00 -3.60
N ASN A 442 -7.00 44.25 -3.12
CA ASN A 442 -7.44 44.01 -1.75
C ASN A 442 -6.50 44.51 -0.63
N GLY A 443 -6.00 45.77 -0.73
CA GLY A 443 -5.18 46.37 0.33
C GLY A 443 -3.82 46.92 -0.13
N GLY A 444 -3.42 46.66 -1.36
CA GLY A 444 -2.16 47.13 -1.96
C GLY A 444 -1.00 46.18 -1.76
N GLY A 445 0.00 46.29 -2.64
CA GLY A 445 1.20 45.46 -2.68
C GLY A 445 1.94 45.61 -4.00
N VAL A 446 2.71 44.61 -4.36
CA VAL A 446 3.53 44.59 -5.60
C VAL A 446 3.12 43.41 -6.46
N MET A 447 2.79 43.75 -7.72
CA MET A 447 2.59 42.80 -8.80
C MET A 447 3.94 42.42 -9.40
N VAL A 448 4.21 41.12 -9.51
CA VAL A 448 5.41 40.56 -10.15
C VAL A 448 5.08 40.12 -11.56
N ARG A 449 5.80 40.61 -12.55
CA ARG A 449 5.56 40.33 -13.97
C ARG A 449 6.86 40.04 -14.71
N VAL A 450 6.78 39.27 -15.77
CA VAL A 450 7.93 39.08 -16.69
C VAL A 450 8.12 40.36 -17.49
N ALA A 451 9.34 40.94 -17.50
CA ALA A 451 9.64 42.19 -18.14
C ALA A 451 9.43 42.11 -19.66
N GLY A 452 8.61 43.04 -20.19
CA GLY A 452 8.30 43.12 -21.63
C GLY A 452 7.27 42.09 -22.11
N ALA A 453 6.74 41.24 -21.22
CA ALA A 453 5.63 40.33 -21.49
C ALA A 453 4.29 40.90 -20.99
N VAL A 454 3.19 40.24 -21.30
CA VAL A 454 1.85 40.59 -20.79
C VAL A 454 1.51 39.80 -19.54
N GLU A 455 2.24 38.72 -19.32
CA GLU A 455 1.96 37.73 -18.25
C GLU A 455 2.43 38.24 -16.89
N PHE A 456 1.62 37.95 -15.86
CA PHE A 456 1.87 38.18 -14.46
C PHE A 456 2.22 36.84 -13.77
N LEU A 457 3.13 36.88 -12.81
CA LEU A 457 3.62 35.70 -12.07
C LEU A 457 2.98 35.55 -10.69
N GLY A 458 2.71 36.65 -10.00
CA GLY A 458 2.15 36.63 -8.66
C GLY A 458 2.01 38.04 -8.06
N PHE A 459 1.32 38.14 -6.94
CA PHE A 459 1.10 39.36 -6.18
C PHE A 459 1.56 39.21 -4.73
N VAL A 460 2.40 40.12 -4.26
CA VAL A 460 2.87 40.13 -2.88
C VAL A 460 2.21 41.30 -2.13
N ARG A 461 1.39 40.96 -1.14
CA ARG A 461 0.57 41.91 -0.38
C ARG A 461 1.40 42.68 0.66
N ASN A 462 1.00 43.91 0.93
CA ASN A 462 1.53 44.76 2.01
C ASN A 462 3.03 45.08 1.94
N VAL A 463 3.65 44.97 0.77
CA VAL A 463 5.05 45.36 0.53
C VAL A 463 5.15 46.48 -0.52
N THR A 464 6.26 47.22 -0.51
CA THR A 464 6.62 48.17 -1.56
C THR A 464 7.63 47.52 -2.54
N VAL A 465 7.81 48.16 -3.69
CA VAL A 465 8.80 47.70 -4.70
C VAL A 465 10.21 47.68 -4.13
N GLU A 466 10.59 48.71 -3.34
CA GLU A 466 11.91 48.78 -2.71
C GLU A 466 12.13 47.65 -1.66
N GLU A 467 11.10 47.29 -0.93
CA GLU A 467 11.16 46.22 0.08
C GLU A 467 11.26 44.84 -0.57
N LEU A 468 10.66 44.64 -1.73
CA LEU A 468 10.67 43.34 -2.43
C LEU A 468 11.96 43.14 -3.26
N GLN A 469 12.66 44.21 -3.64
CA GLN A 469 13.93 44.10 -4.38
C GLN A 469 15.00 43.33 -3.61
N GLY A 470 15.66 42.37 -4.30
CA GLY A 470 16.68 41.50 -3.69
C GLY A 470 16.13 40.30 -2.91
N SER A 471 14.79 40.12 -2.90
CA SER A 471 14.16 38.96 -2.27
C SER A 471 14.02 37.75 -3.21
N PHE A 472 14.43 37.87 -4.46
CA PHE A 472 14.29 36.82 -5.46
C PHE A 472 15.51 35.88 -5.48
N VAL A 473 15.24 34.58 -5.59
CA VAL A 473 16.26 33.53 -5.71
C VAL A 473 15.97 32.68 -6.95
N ALA A 474 17.01 32.05 -7.48
CA ALA A 474 16.81 31.02 -8.49
C ALA A 474 16.12 29.80 -7.83
N ASP A 475 15.33 29.06 -8.59
CA ASP A 475 14.67 27.85 -8.13
C ASP A 475 15.69 26.90 -7.47
N PRO A 476 15.61 26.68 -6.15
CA PRO A 476 16.54 25.84 -5.42
C PRO A 476 16.24 24.33 -5.61
N PHE A 477 15.09 23.99 -6.18
CA PHE A 477 14.58 22.62 -6.27
C PHE A 477 14.66 22.04 -7.70
N GLY A 478 14.91 22.87 -8.71
CA GLY A 478 15.03 22.44 -10.11
C GLY A 478 13.71 22.05 -10.78
N PHE A 479 12.61 22.63 -10.34
CA PHE A 479 11.30 22.47 -11.00
C PHE A 479 11.35 23.11 -12.40
N SER A 480 11.54 22.28 -13.43
CA SER A 480 11.69 22.70 -14.83
C SER A 480 10.41 22.49 -15.63
#